data_d608e5ffd7f17ffa30b9ebf232dcfca4
#
_entry.id   d608e5ffd7f17ffa30b9ebf232dcfca4
#
_cell.length_a   1.000
_cell.length_b   1.000
_cell.length_c   1.000
_cell.angle_alpha   90.00
_cell.angle_beta   90.00
_cell.angle_gamma   90.00
#
_symmetry.space_group_name_H-M   'P 1'
#
loop_
_entity.id
_entity.type
_entity.pdbx_description
1 polymer ?
#
loop_
_entity_poly.entity_id
_entity_poly.type
_entity_poly.pdbx_seq_one_letter_code
_entity_poly.pdbx_strand_id
1 'polypeptide(L)'
;MTFKAFIFGLLASFGFPWIFAIILPYYSMSSEEVINYGEDDSVQGVYQQTRSGRVSEGSKIYGQEGCTACHTQLIRPTYAGWDVYRDEWAGLRKTLDNPDTRRETLSSDYQGEQIAHIGQSRVGPDLANLGRRLDYHLKGDEMSPRRWVLEHLYNPRATQNYRDGAQDIAANSSCPSKRGLFKVVDVYGATGSYLSADVGEGKGVLPTGRAETLASYLISLKKDTLGNPLPLALNPNPEAPASE
;
A
#
# COMPACT_ATOMS: atom_id res chain seq x y z
N MET A 1 4.70 39.64 34.11
CA MET A 1 3.69 39.11 33.16
C MET A 1 2.36 38.98 33.89
N THR A 2 1.30 39.47 33.31
CA THR A 2 -0.03 39.29 33.88
C THR A 2 -0.55 37.88 33.51
N PHE A 3 -1.38 37.30 34.39
CA PHE A 3 -1.99 35.98 34.12
C PHE A 3 -2.75 35.94 32.76
N LYS A 4 -3.40 37.06 32.42
CA LYS A 4 -4.07 37.21 31.11
C LYS A 4 -3.10 37.13 29.93
N ALA A 5 -1.94 37.76 30.01
CA ALA A 5 -0.92 37.68 28.95
C ALA A 5 -0.34 36.28 28.80
N PHE A 6 -0.18 35.55 29.90
CA PHE A 6 0.24 34.14 29.88
C PHE A 6 -0.80 33.28 29.19
N ILE A 7 -2.08 33.37 29.56
CA ILE A 7 -3.14 32.59 28.93
C ILE A 7 -3.27 32.94 27.45
N PHE A 8 -3.20 34.23 27.08
CA PHE A 8 -3.23 34.62 25.67
C PHE A 8 -2.06 34.04 24.88
N GLY A 9 -0.85 34.09 25.43
CA GLY A 9 0.33 33.49 24.81
C GLY A 9 0.20 31.97 24.65
N LEU A 10 -0.35 31.29 25.64
CA LEU A 10 -0.59 29.87 25.58
C LEU A 10 -1.60 29.51 24.47
N LEU A 11 -2.75 30.20 24.46
CA LEU A 11 -3.77 30.00 23.42
C LEU A 11 -3.24 30.32 22.02
N ALA A 12 -2.43 31.37 21.87
CA ALA A 12 -1.83 31.67 20.58
C ALA A 12 -0.82 30.60 20.15
N SER A 13 0.09 30.19 21.04
CA SER A 13 1.16 29.25 20.71
C SER A 13 0.65 27.84 20.35
N PHE A 14 -0.47 27.42 20.90
CA PHE A 14 -1.11 26.13 20.56
C PHE A 14 -2.23 26.29 19.53
N GLY A 15 -3.01 27.35 19.63
CA GLY A 15 -4.17 27.57 18.76
C GLY A 15 -3.78 27.80 17.30
N PHE A 16 -2.77 28.64 17.03
CA PHE A 16 -2.32 28.88 15.66
C PHE A 16 -1.80 27.59 14.97
N PRO A 17 -0.86 26.84 15.54
CA PRO A 17 -0.42 25.59 14.93
C PRO A 17 -1.58 24.61 14.72
N TRP A 18 -2.51 24.53 15.65
CA TRP A 18 -3.66 23.64 15.54
C TRP A 18 -4.60 24.02 14.38
N ILE A 19 -4.88 25.31 14.23
CA ILE A 19 -5.68 25.82 13.11
C ILE A 19 -4.99 25.54 11.77
N PHE A 20 -3.71 25.88 11.63
CA PHE A 20 -3.01 25.78 10.35
C PHE A 20 -2.60 24.35 10.01
N ALA A 21 -2.25 23.51 10.99
CA ALA A 21 -1.77 22.16 10.73
C ALA A 21 -2.87 21.09 10.75
N ILE A 22 -4.02 21.37 11.37
CA ILE A 22 -5.09 20.38 11.53
C ILE A 22 -6.40 20.88 10.92
N ILE A 23 -6.92 22.02 11.37
CA ILE A 23 -8.27 22.46 10.97
C ILE A 23 -8.32 22.79 9.48
N LEU A 24 -7.42 23.64 8.99
CA LEU A 24 -7.43 24.05 7.58
C LEU A 24 -7.19 22.86 6.62
N PRO A 25 -6.18 22.00 6.82
CA PRO A 25 -6.02 20.80 6.00
C PRO A 25 -7.22 19.88 6.08
N TYR A 26 -7.81 19.67 7.25
CA TYR A 26 -9.00 18.84 7.41
C TYR A 26 -10.18 19.34 6.59
N TYR A 27 -10.48 20.65 6.66
CA TYR A 27 -11.57 21.23 5.86
C TYR A 27 -11.27 21.20 4.38
N SER A 28 -10.03 21.51 3.98
CA SER A 28 -9.62 21.42 2.57
C SER A 28 -9.80 20.01 2.00
N MET A 29 -9.32 18.99 2.71
CA MET A 29 -9.43 17.61 2.26
C MET A 29 -10.86 17.06 2.34
N SER A 30 -11.64 17.47 3.35
CA SER A 30 -13.02 17.00 3.51
C SER A 30 -13.99 17.63 2.51
N SER A 31 -13.62 18.74 1.90
CA SER A 31 -14.40 19.40 0.84
C SER A 31 -14.06 18.94 -0.57
N GLU A 32 -13.05 18.08 -0.75
CA GLU A 32 -12.73 17.51 -2.06
C GLU A 32 -13.88 16.62 -2.54
N GLU A 33 -14.39 16.93 -3.73
CA GLU A 33 -15.44 16.13 -4.37
C GLU A 33 -14.87 14.82 -4.91
N VAL A 34 -15.73 13.81 -4.99
CA VAL A 34 -15.38 12.52 -5.61
C VAL A 34 -15.13 12.74 -7.09
N ILE A 35 -13.93 12.39 -7.54
CA ILE A 35 -13.56 12.52 -8.94
C ILE A 35 -14.14 11.34 -9.70
N ASN A 36 -14.97 11.68 -10.69
CA ASN A 36 -15.54 10.73 -11.64
C ASN A 36 -14.77 10.82 -12.96
N TYR A 37 -14.73 9.72 -13.68
CA TYR A 37 -14.33 9.73 -15.08
C TYR A 37 -15.35 10.51 -15.91
N GLY A 38 -14.86 11.33 -16.83
CA GLY A 38 -15.69 12.07 -17.79
C GLY A 38 -16.24 11.17 -18.89
N GLU A 39 -17.11 11.73 -19.72
CA GLU A 39 -17.70 11.00 -20.88
C GLU A 39 -16.64 10.62 -21.92
N ASP A 40 -15.58 11.41 -22.04
CA ASP A 40 -14.46 11.21 -22.97
C ASP A 40 -13.36 10.28 -22.42
N ASP A 41 -13.48 9.85 -21.16
CA ASP A 41 -12.53 8.92 -20.57
C ASP A 41 -12.78 7.48 -21.06
N SER A 42 -11.72 6.73 -21.25
CA SER A 42 -11.80 5.31 -21.68
C SER A 42 -12.42 4.39 -20.62
N VAL A 43 -12.50 4.85 -19.39
CA VAL A 43 -13.08 4.16 -18.23
C VAL A 43 -14.20 5.03 -17.68
N GLN A 44 -15.29 4.41 -17.25
CA GLN A 44 -16.43 5.10 -16.65
C GLN A 44 -16.48 4.83 -15.13
N GLY A 45 -17.06 5.76 -14.39
CA GLY A 45 -17.32 5.62 -12.96
C GLY A 45 -16.42 6.47 -12.09
N VAL A 46 -16.22 6.05 -10.84
CA VAL A 46 -15.42 6.77 -9.84
C VAL A 46 -13.94 6.42 -9.98
N TYR A 47 -13.07 7.44 -10.00
CA TYR A 47 -11.62 7.25 -10.17
C TYR A 47 -11.01 6.33 -9.13
N GLN A 48 -11.24 6.61 -7.85
CA GLN A 48 -10.82 5.72 -6.77
C GLN A 48 -12.07 5.14 -6.10
N GLN A 49 -12.29 3.86 -6.32
CA GLN A 49 -13.47 3.20 -5.76
C GLN A 49 -13.40 3.13 -4.23
N THR A 50 -14.55 3.29 -3.60
CA THR A 50 -14.69 3.09 -2.15
C THR A 50 -14.29 1.67 -1.78
N ARG A 51 -13.39 1.56 -0.82
CA ARG A 51 -12.87 0.26 -0.34
C ARG A 51 -13.91 -0.45 0.51
N SER A 52 -13.95 -1.77 0.44
CA SER A 52 -14.79 -2.58 1.33
C SER A 52 -14.41 -2.36 2.80
N GLY A 53 -15.35 -2.58 3.72
CA GLY A 53 -15.10 -2.44 5.16
C GLY A 53 -13.92 -3.28 5.65
N ARG A 54 -13.71 -4.47 5.09
CA ARG A 54 -12.55 -5.32 5.40
C ARG A 54 -11.23 -4.68 4.97
N VAL A 55 -11.17 -4.07 3.79
CA VAL A 55 -9.98 -3.37 3.30
C VAL A 55 -9.71 -2.12 4.13
N SER A 56 -10.73 -1.36 4.49
CA SER A 56 -10.61 -0.19 5.36
C SER A 56 -10.11 -0.55 6.75
N GLU A 57 -10.58 -1.65 7.33
CA GLU A 57 -10.08 -2.16 8.61
C GLU A 57 -8.63 -2.65 8.49
N GLY A 58 -8.28 -3.30 7.38
CA GLY A 58 -6.89 -3.70 7.08
C GLY A 58 -5.94 -2.52 6.99
N SER A 59 -6.40 -1.39 6.46
CA SER A 59 -5.66 -0.12 6.46
C SER A 59 -5.33 0.36 7.88
N LYS A 60 -6.29 0.29 8.80
CA LYS A 60 -6.03 0.63 10.23
C LYS A 60 -5.02 -0.33 10.86
N ILE A 61 -5.16 -1.63 10.60
CA ILE A 61 -4.21 -2.64 11.10
C ILE A 61 -2.81 -2.37 10.55
N TYR A 62 -2.68 -2.00 9.28
CA TYR A 62 -1.40 -1.62 8.65
C TYR A 62 -0.70 -0.49 9.41
N GLY A 63 -1.44 0.57 9.76
CA GLY A 63 -0.93 1.66 10.59
C GLY A 63 -0.53 1.21 12.00
N GLN A 64 -1.40 0.42 12.67
CA GLN A 64 -1.17 -0.10 14.02
C GLN A 64 0.05 -1.02 14.10
N GLU A 65 0.31 -1.81 13.07
CA GLU A 65 1.47 -2.69 12.98
C GLU A 65 2.78 -1.95 12.65
N GLY A 66 2.72 -0.63 12.43
CA GLY A 66 3.89 0.22 12.20
C GLY A 66 4.53 0.06 10.83
N CYS A 67 3.81 -0.46 9.84
CA CYS A 67 4.34 -0.69 8.49
C CYS A 67 4.77 0.61 7.80
N THR A 68 4.12 1.73 8.13
CA THR A 68 4.42 3.07 7.60
C THR A 68 5.80 3.60 7.99
N ALA A 69 6.43 3.04 9.02
CA ALA A 69 7.79 3.42 9.41
C ALA A 69 8.84 3.01 8.35
N CYS A 70 8.61 1.90 7.65
CA CYS A 70 9.56 1.33 6.69
C CYS A 70 9.06 1.30 5.25
N HIS A 71 7.76 1.48 5.03
CA HIS A 71 7.14 1.42 3.71
C HIS A 71 6.39 2.70 3.38
N THR A 72 6.57 3.19 2.16
CA THR A 72 5.74 4.24 1.58
C THR A 72 4.62 3.63 0.73
N GLN A 73 3.59 4.41 0.46
CA GLN A 73 2.54 4.10 -0.51
C GLN A 73 2.34 5.33 -1.42
N LEU A 74 3.40 5.71 -2.10
CA LEU A 74 3.39 6.82 -3.05
C LEU A 74 3.39 6.26 -4.47
N ILE A 75 2.47 6.76 -5.32
CA ILE A 75 2.62 6.55 -6.75
C ILE A 75 3.88 7.29 -7.16
N ARG A 76 4.70 6.70 -7.99
CA ARG A 76 6.07 7.14 -8.19
C ARG A 76 6.17 8.53 -8.78
N PRO A 77 6.76 9.50 -8.09
CA PRO A 77 7.09 10.78 -8.69
C PRO A 77 8.18 10.60 -9.77
N THR A 78 8.12 11.42 -10.80
CA THR A 78 9.03 11.37 -11.94
C THR A 78 10.49 11.61 -11.55
N TYR A 79 10.73 12.36 -10.46
CA TYR A 79 12.06 12.66 -9.93
C TYR A 79 12.66 11.54 -9.05
N ALA A 80 11.86 10.58 -8.59
CA ALA A 80 12.33 9.57 -7.62
C ALA A 80 13.21 8.48 -8.23
N GLY A 81 13.41 8.49 -9.53
CA GLY A 81 14.17 7.45 -10.20
C GLY A 81 13.46 6.10 -10.15
N TRP A 82 14.23 5.04 -10.23
CA TRP A 82 13.72 3.67 -10.17
C TRP A 82 13.89 3.06 -8.77
N ASP A 83 13.00 2.14 -8.44
CA ASP A 83 13.07 1.37 -7.22
C ASP A 83 13.98 0.17 -7.44
N VAL A 84 15.11 0.11 -6.77
CA VAL A 84 16.10 -0.98 -6.89
C VAL A 84 15.51 -2.36 -6.61
N TYR A 85 14.43 -2.42 -5.82
CA TYR A 85 13.74 -3.67 -5.49
C TYR A 85 12.62 -4.02 -6.48
N ARG A 86 12.20 -3.07 -7.32
CA ARG A 86 11.02 -3.18 -8.20
C ARG A 86 11.23 -2.39 -9.47
N ASP A 87 12.34 -2.62 -10.15
CA ASP A 87 12.72 -1.88 -11.36
C ASP A 87 11.69 -1.98 -12.48
N GLU A 88 11.02 -3.11 -12.61
CA GLU A 88 9.94 -3.32 -13.57
C GLU A 88 8.72 -2.43 -13.31
N TRP A 89 8.47 -2.04 -12.07
CA TRP A 89 7.36 -1.16 -11.66
C TRP A 89 7.82 0.27 -11.36
N ALA A 90 9.09 0.55 -11.57
CA ALA A 90 9.66 1.89 -11.44
C ALA A 90 9.52 2.73 -12.71
N GLY A 91 9.07 2.15 -13.80
CA GLY A 91 8.89 2.82 -15.08
C GLY A 91 10.17 3.08 -15.86
N LEU A 92 11.32 2.58 -15.43
CA LEU A 92 12.60 2.75 -16.17
C LEU A 92 12.79 1.73 -17.26
N ARG A 93 12.26 0.53 -17.09
CA ARG A 93 12.31 -0.54 -18.07
C ARG A 93 10.94 -0.74 -18.67
N LYS A 94 10.64 0.03 -19.69
CA LYS A 94 9.39 -0.09 -20.43
C LYS A 94 9.41 -1.39 -21.24
N THR A 95 8.38 -2.19 -21.01
CA THR A 95 8.02 -3.31 -21.88
C THR A 95 6.57 -3.14 -22.30
N LEU A 96 6.09 -3.92 -23.28
CA LEU A 96 4.66 -3.92 -23.64
C LEU A 96 3.77 -4.28 -22.47
N ASP A 97 4.27 -5.17 -21.58
CA ASP A 97 3.52 -5.65 -20.41
C ASP A 97 3.73 -4.77 -19.17
N ASN A 98 4.67 -3.84 -19.20
CA ASN A 98 5.03 -3.00 -18.07
C ASN A 98 5.39 -1.57 -18.51
N PRO A 99 4.41 -0.75 -18.83
CA PRO A 99 4.61 0.63 -19.27
C PRO A 99 5.12 1.51 -18.13
N ASP A 100 5.69 2.66 -18.49
CA ASP A 100 6.09 3.68 -17.51
C ASP A 100 4.86 4.32 -16.87
N THR A 101 4.60 3.99 -15.60
CA THR A 101 3.47 4.51 -14.83
C THR A 101 3.88 5.60 -13.84
N ARG A 102 5.11 6.13 -13.96
CA ARG A 102 5.58 7.19 -13.06
C ARG A 102 4.82 8.48 -13.32
N ARG A 103 4.33 9.05 -12.26
CA ARG A 103 3.73 10.38 -12.20
C ARG A 103 3.80 10.93 -10.78
N GLU A 104 3.49 12.20 -10.62
CA GLU A 104 3.33 12.79 -9.30
C GLU A 104 2.14 12.15 -8.57
N THR A 105 2.31 11.98 -7.26
CA THR A 105 1.22 11.53 -6.40
C THR A 105 0.26 12.68 -6.15
N LEU A 106 -1.01 12.44 -6.35
CA LEU A 106 -2.10 13.40 -6.13
C LEU A 106 -2.86 13.06 -4.86
N SER A 107 -3.50 14.06 -4.24
CA SER A 107 -4.42 13.86 -3.10
C SER A 107 -5.54 12.89 -3.47
N SER A 108 -6.04 12.98 -4.68
CA SER A 108 -7.07 12.10 -5.25
C SER A 108 -6.68 10.61 -5.30
N ASP A 109 -5.39 10.26 -5.25
CA ASP A 109 -4.95 8.87 -5.18
C ASP A 109 -5.32 8.18 -3.86
N TYR A 110 -5.65 8.97 -2.85
CA TYR A 110 -6.10 8.48 -1.55
C TYR A 110 -7.59 8.70 -1.32
N GLN A 111 -8.31 9.13 -2.35
CA GLN A 111 -9.76 9.33 -2.26
C GLN A 111 -10.46 8.02 -1.84
N GLY A 112 -11.42 8.13 -0.93
CA GLY A 112 -12.10 6.96 -0.35
C GLY A 112 -11.29 6.21 0.73
N GLU A 113 -10.07 6.64 1.05
CA GLU A 113 -9.28 6.10 2.16
C GLU A 113 -9.49 6.94 3.43
N GLN A 114 -9.66 6.27 4.58
CA GLN A 114 -9.77 6.96 5.86
C GLN A 114 -8.43 7.53 6.34
N ILE A 115 -7.33 6.94 5.91
CA ILE A 115 -5.96 7.30 6.28
C ILE A 115 -5.10 7.16 5.04
N ALA A 116 -4.44 8.24 4.64
CA ALA A 116 -3.41 8.22 3.61
C ALA A 116 -2.08 7.73 4.21
N HIS A 117 -1.74 6.48 3.98
CA HIS A 117 -0.49 5.86 4.46
C HIS A 117 0.69 6.23 3.58
N ILE A 118 1.05 7.51 3.53
CA ILE A 118 2.18 8.00 2.72
C ILE A 118 3.47 7.26 3.09
N GLY A 119 3.70 7.05 4.40
CA GLY A 119 4.89 6.41 4.94
C GLY A 119 6.01 7.39 5.26
N GLN A 120 6.98 6.92 6.05
CA GLN A 120 8.09 7.76 6.56
C GLN A 120 9.41 7.46 5.87
N SER A 121 9.62 6.25 5.41
CA SER A 121 10.88 5.82 4.79
C SER A 121 10.67 4.68 3.80
N ARG A 122 11.72 4.38 3.03
CA ARG A 122 11.81 3.22 2.12
C ARG A 122 12.91 2.26 2.54
N VAL A 123 12.98 1.91 3.82
CA VAL A 123 13.80 0.78 4.30
C VAL A 123 13.31 -0.51 3.63
N GLY A 124 11.98 -0.65 3.48
CA GLY A 124 11.35 -1.60 2.59
C GLY A 124 10.89 -0.95 1.28
N PRO A 125 10.47 -1.74 0.29
CA PRO A 125 9.95 -1.23 -0.98
C PRO A 125 8.64 -0.46 -0.78
N ASP A 126 8.34 0.45 -1.71
CA ASP A 126 7.03 1.08 -1.81
C ASP A 126 5.93 0.04 -2.04
N LEU A 127 4.78 0.21 -1.38
CA LEU A 127 3.68 -0.74 -1.43
C LEU A 127 2.47 -0.25 -2.23
N ALA A 128 2.51 0.95 -2.85
CA ALA A 128 1.37 1.50 -3.58
C ALA A 128 0.78 0.54 -4.62
N ASN A 129 1.62 -0.27 -5.25
CA ASN A 129 1.26 -1.23 -6.29
C ASN A 129 1.59 -2.68 -5.93
N LEU A 130 1.62 -3.01 -4.65
CA LEU A 130 1.93 -4.38 -4.21
C LEU A 130 0.99 -5.42 -4.83
N GLY A 131 -0.30 -5.16 -4.85
CA GLY A 131 -1.28 -6.08 -5.43
C GLY A 131 -1.01 -6.39 -6.90
N ARG A 132 -0.66 -5.38 -7.70
CA ARG A 132 -0.32 -5.59 -9.12
C ARG A 132 0.95 -6.41 -9.29
N ARG A 133 1.99 -6.12 -8.49
CA ARG A 133 3.24 -6.90 -8.54
C ARG A 133 2.99 -8.36 -8.22
N LEU A 134 2.18 -8.64 -7.21
CA LEU A 134 1.84 -10.02 -6.85
C LEU A 134 1.02 -10.71 -7.94
N ASP A 135 0.03 -10.03 -8.51
CA ASP A 135 -0.76 -10.58 -9.62
C ASP A 135 0.12 -10.88 -10.84
N TYR A 136 1.11 -10.03 -11.13
CA TYR A 136 2.02 -10.22 -12.26
C TYR A 136 3.01 -11.37 -12.03
N HIS A 137 3.70 -11.35 -10.89
CA HIS A 137 4.78 -12.32 -10.64
C HIS A 137 4.29 -13.70 -10.21
N LEU A 138 3.10 -13.80 -9.64
CA LEU A 138 2.51 -15.08 -9.22
C LEU A 138 1.47 -15.61 -10.22
N LYS A 139 1.39 -15.01 -11.41
CA LYS A 139 0.49 -15.46 -12.47
C LYS A 139 0.89 -16.87 -12.95
N GLY A 140 0.04 -17.84 -12.67
CA GLY A 140 0.30 -19.23 -13.03
C GLY A 140 1.13 -20.01 -12.01
N ASP A 141 1.52 -19.41 -10.90
CA ASP A 141 2.14 -20.09 -9.76
C ASP A 141 1.07 -20.78 -8.89
N GLU A 142 1.45 -21.84 -8.19
CA GLU A 142 0.61 -22.49 -7.17
C GLU A 142 0.39 -21.56 -5.95
N MET A 143 1.29 -20.62 -5.72
CA MET A 143 1.22 -19.65 -4.65
C MET A 143 0.28 -18.49 -4.99
N SER A 144 -0.82 -18.36 -4.29
CA SER A 144 -1.71 -17.21 -4.44
C SER A 144 -1.11 -15.93 -3.81
N PRO A 145 -1.44 -14.70 -4.33
CA PRO A 145 -1.03 -13.44 -3.72
C PRO A 145 -1.33 -13.34 -2.23
N ARG A 146 -2.51 -13.85 -1.81
CA ARG A 146 -2.90 -13.88 -0.41
C ARG A 146 -1.98 -14.76 0.43
N ARG A 147 -1.67 -15.96 -0.04
CA ARG A 147 -0.78 -16.89 0.68
C ARG A 147 0.61 -16.29 0.80
N TRP A 148 1.14 -15.74 -0.29
CA TRP A 148 2.45 -15.07 -0.29
C TRP A 148 2.53 -13.96 0.76
N VAL A 149 1.53 -13.07 0.82
CA VAL A 149 1.48 -11.98 1.81
C VAL A 149 1.46 -12.53 3.23
N LEU A 150 0.65 -13.56 3.52
CA LEU A 150 0.58 -14.16 4.84
C LEU A 150 1.90 -14.82 5.26
N GLU A 151 2.54 -15.55 4.36
CA GLU A 151 3.86 -16.15 4.61
C GLU A 151 4.93 -15.07 4.84
N HIS A 152 4.91 -14.00 4.05
CA HIS A 152 5.81 -12.86 4.22
C HIS A 152 5.60 -12.15 5.57
N LEU A 153 4.38 -11.92 5.99
CA LEU A 153 4.07 -11.33 7.29
C LEU A 153 4.53 -12.23 8.45
N TYR A 154 4.41 -13.56 8.30
CA TYR A 154 4.85 -14.50 9.33
C TYR A 154 6.36 -14.60 9.41
N ASN A 155 7.03 -14.82 8.28
CA ASN A 155 8.49 -14.92 8.20
C ASN A 155 9.04 -14.32 6.88
N PRO A 156 9.33 -13.01 6.87
CA PRO A 156 9.80 -12.32 5.66
C PRO A 156 11.06 -12.93 5.05
N ARG A 157 11.93 -13.54 5.89
CA ARG A 157 13.22 -14.10 5.46
C ARG A 157 13.11 -15.47 4.83
N ALA A 158 12.05 -16.20 5.11
CA ALA A 158 11.80 -17.54 4.55
C ALA A 158 10.78 -17.54 3.42
N THR A 159 10.19 -16.38 3.10
CA THR A 159 9.19 -16.29 2.04
C THR A 159 9.84 -16.48 0.67
N GLN A 160 9.22 -17.32 -0.16
CA GLN A 160 9.69 -17.51 -1.52
C GLN A 160 9.79 -16.19 -2.27
N ASN A 161 10.93 -15.99 -2.93
CA ASN A 161 11.10 -14.85 -3.83
C ASN A 161 10.35 -15.13 -5.13
N TYR A 162 9.51 -14.20 -5.56
CA TYR A 162 8.75 -14.33 -6.80
C TYR A 162 9.46 -13.74 -8.02
N ARG A 163 10.71 -13.27 -7.89
CA ARG A 163 11.50 -12.71 -8.98
C ARG A 163 12.57 -13.70 -9.42
N ASP A 164 12.51 -14.10 -10.69
CA ASP A 164 13.54 -14.91 -11.30
C ASP A 164 14.89 -14.17 -11.31
N GLY A 165 15.95 -14.85 -10.88
CA GLY A 165 17.32 -14.31 -10.90
C GLY A 165 17.62 -13.22 -9.87
N ALA A 166 16.68 -12.82 -9.03
CA ALA A 166 17.01 -11.96 -7.89
C ALA A 166 17.79 -12.78 -6.85
N GLN A 167 18.95 -12.29 -6.45
CA GLN A 167 19.60 -12.78 -5.22
C GLN A 167 18.56 -12.79 -4.11
N ASP A 168 18.70 -13.71 -3.19
CA ASP A 168 17.75 -13.97 -2.12
C ASP A 168 17.50 -12.72 -1.26
N ILE A 169 16.70 -11.79 -1.81
CA ILE A 169 16.32 -10.54 -1.16
C ILE A 169 15.53 -10.84 0.11
N ALA A 170 14.78 -11.94 0.11
CA ALA A 170 14.01 -12.37 1.27
C ALA A 170 14.90 -12.74 2.45
N ALA A 171 16.00 -13.49 2.25
CA ALA A 171 16.92 -13.88 3.32
C ALA A 171 17.53 -12.67 4.04
N ASN A 172 17.74 -11.58 3.31
CA ASN A 172 18.30 -10.33 3.83
C ASN A 172 17.22 -9.30 4.23
N SER A 173 15.94 -9.67 4.25
CA SER A 173 14.86 -8.76 4.60
C SER A 173 15.01 -8.20 6.02
N SER A 174 15.01 -6.87 6.15
CA SER A 174 14.94 -6.16 7.44
C SER A 174 13.52 -6.05 8.00
N CYS A 175 12.51 -6.50 7.25
CA CYS A 175 11.12 -6.49 7.70
C CYS A 175 10.97 -7.37 8.96
N PRO A 176 10.37 -6.86 10.05
CA PRO A 176 10.14 -7.66 11.26
C PRO A 176 9.02 -8.67 11.02
N SER A 177 9.21 -9.89 11.53
CA SER A 177 8.14 -10.91 11.55
C SER A 177 6.97 -10.48 12.40
N LYS A 178 5.76 -10.61 11.89
CA LYS A 178 4.50 -10.28 12.57
C LYS A 178 3.83 -11.51 13.17
N ARG A 179 4.62 -12.35 13.85
CA ARG A 179 4.14 -13.64 14.41
C ARG A 179 2.93 -13.50 15.33
N GLY A 180 2.77 -12.35 16.01
CA GLY A 180 1.61 -12.07 16.86
C GLY A 180 0.26 -12.05 16.12
N LEU A 181 0.28 -11.95 14.78
CA LEU A 181 -0.92 -12.03 13.93
C LEU A 181 -1.29 -13.48 13.58
N PHE A 182 -0.57 -14.49 14.09
CA PHE A 182 -0.75 -15.90 13.75
C PHE A 182 -0.88 -16.76 15.00
N LYS A 183 -1.38 -17.98 14.82
CA LYS A 183 -1.50 -18.99 15.86
C LYS A 183 -0.80 -20.26 15.41
N VAL A 184 0.00 -20.83 16.31
CA VAL A 184 0.54 -22.20 16.15
C VAL A 184 -0.47 -23.16 16.77
N VAL A 185 -0.90 -24.12 16.00
CA VAL A 185 -1.91 -25.11 16.40
C VAL A 185 -1.46 -26.52 16.02
N ASP A 186 -2.04 -27.51 16.66
CA ASP A 186 -1.85 -28.89 16.24
C ASP A 186 -2.54 -29.15 14.89
N VAL A 187 -1.87 -29.89 14.01
CA VAL A 187 -2.41 -30.17 12.67
C VAL A 187 -3.43 -31.31 12.75
N TYR A 188 -4.64 -31.02 12.36
CA TYR A 188 -5.71 -32.01 12.21
C TYR A 188 -6.21 -31.98 10.76
N GLY A 189 -6.02 -33.12 10.03
CA GLY A 189 -6.58 -33.26 8.69
C GLY A 189 -5.77 -32.62 7.58
N ALA A 190 -6.43 -31.97 6.60
CA ALA A 190 -5.79 -31.44 5.40
C ALA A 190 -4.79 -30.31 5.68
N THR A 191 -3.57 -30.46 5.19
CA THR A 191 -2.45 -29.55 5.41
C THR A 191 -2.54 -28.24 4.62
N GLY A 192 -3.41 -28.16 3.61
CA GLY A 192 -3.48 -27.01 2.69
C GLY A 192 -3.87 -25.65 3.30
N SER A 193 -4.42 -25.61 4.52
CA SER A 193 -4.82 -24.38 5.21
C SER A 193 -3.68 -23.76 6.03
N TYR A 194 -2.62 -24.48 6.29
CA TYR A 194 -1.48 -24.00 7.09
C TYR A 194 -0.43 -23.32 6.22
N LEU A 195 0.26 -22.34 6.79
CA LEU A 195 1.40 -21.72 6.13
C LEU A 195 2.59 -22.69 6.08
N SER A 196 3.46 -22.49 5.08
CA SER A 196 4.70 -23.27 4.89
C SER A 196 5.76 -22.82 5.91
N ALA A 197 5.54 -23.10 7.19
CA ALA A 197 6.46 -22.72 8.25
C ALA A 197 6.82 -23.94 9.11
N ASP A 198 8.11 -24.14 9.34
CA ASP A 198 8.57 -25.14 10.29
C ASP A 198 8.37 -24.64 11.72
N VAL A 199 7.42 -25.21 12.41
CA VAL A 199 7.06 -24.89 13.80
C VAL A 199 7.08 -26.12 14.72
N GLY A 200 7.68 -27.21 14.25
CA GLY A 200 7.79 -28.49 14.94
C GLY A 200 6.80 -29.52 14.44
N GLU A 201 7.10 -30.78 14.75
CA GLU A 201 6.34 -31.94 14.30
C GLU A 201 4.88 -31.87 14.78
N GLY A 202 3.95 -32.16 13.88
CA GLY A 202 2.51 -32.16 14.16
C GLY A 202 1.88 -30.78 14.38
N LYS A 203 2.62 -29.68 14.13
CA LYS A 203 2.10 -28.32 14.29
C LYS A 203 2.04 -27.56 12.97
N GLY A 204 1.11 -26.62 12.90
CA GLY A 204 0.93 -25.74 11.76
C GLY A 204 0.64 -24.31 12.17
N VAL A 205 0.86 -23.35 11.27
CA VAL A 205 0.62 -21.92 11.48
C VAL A 205 -0.67 -21.51 10.76
N LEU A 206 -1.58 -20.92 11.51
CA LEU A 206 -2.83 -20.35 10.97
C LEU A 206 -2.84 -18.81 11.14
N PRO A 207 -3.26 -18.06 10.12
CA PRO A 207 -3.48 -16.63 10.25
C PRO A 207 -4.70 -16.36 11.14
N THR A 208 -4.62 -15.31 11.95
CA THR A 208 -5.79 -14.77 12.64
C THR A 208 -6.65 -13.92 11.70
N GLY A 209 -7.87 -13.58 12.11
CA GLY A 209 -8.71 -12.64 11.34
C GLY A 209 -8.02 -11.28 11.08
N ARG A 210 -7.15 -10.81 12.00
CA ARG A 210 -6.33 -9.60 11.79
C ARG A 210 -5.32 -9.78 10.65
N ALA A 211 -4.61 -10.90 10.60
CA ALA A 211 -3.67 -11.19 9.51
C ALA A 211 -4.38 -11.24 8.16
N GLU A 212 -5.53 -11.90 8.11
CA GLU A 212 -6.37 -12.02 6.92
C GLU A 212 -6.87 -10.66 6.42
N THR A 213 -7.29 -9.81 7.34
CA THR A 213 -7.79 -8.48 7.05
C THR A 213 -6.66 -7.58 6.54
N LEU A 214 -5.48 -7.65 7.16
CA LEU A 214 -4.28 -6.95 6.70
C LEU A 214 -3.85 -7.45 5.31
N ALA A 215 -3.85 -8.76 5.06
CA ALA A 215 -3.52 -9.32 3.75
C ALA A 215 -4.51 -8.84 2.67
N SER A 216 -5.80 -8.76 2.98
CA SER A 216 -6.81 -8.22 2.04
C SER A 216 -6.53 -6.75 1.69
N TYR A 217 -6.11 -5.94 2.65
CA TYR A 217 -5.68 -4.56 2.40
C TYR A 217 -4.44 -4.50 1.51
N LEU A 218 -3.39 -5.23 1.84
CA LEU A 218 -2.14 -5.23 1.10
C LEU A 218 -2.31 -5.66 -0.37
N ILE A 219 -3.14 -6.67 -0.62
CA ILE A 219 -3.46 -7.12 -1.99
C ILE A 219 -4.29 -6.08 -2.75
N SER A 220 -5.10 -5.29 -2.05
CA SER A 220 -5.89 -4.23 -2.67
C SER A 220 -5.08 -3.02 -3.12
N LEU A 221 -3.79 -2.94 -2.77
CA LEU A 221 -2.93 -1.82 -3.14
C LEU A 221 -2.54 -1.87 -4.62
N LYS A 222 -3.32 -1.14 -5.43
CA LYS A 222 -3.21 -1.02 -6.90
C LYS A 222 -3.48 0.44 -7.28
N LYS A 223 -2.61 1.35 -6.83
CA LYS A 223 -2.80 2.80 -6.93
C LYS A 223 -2.31 3.43 -8.22
N ASP A 224 -1.55 2.71 -9.05
CA ASP A 224 -1.08 3.23 -10.32
C ASP A 224 -2.20 3.34 -11.36
N THR A 225 -1.88 3.97 -12.48
CA THR A 225 -2.81 4.16 -13.59
C THR A 225 -2.84 2.98 -14.56
N LEU A 226 -2.08 1.91 -14.32
CA LEU A 226 -2.09 0.73 -15.17
C LEU A 226 -3.47 0.05 -15.13
N GLY A 227 -4.18 0.07 -16.25
CA GLY A 227 -5.54 -0.47 -16.35
C GLY A 227 -6.65 0.47 -15.87
N ASN A 228 -6.30 1.56 -15.19
CA ASN A 228 -7.22 2.64 -14.83
C ASN A 228 -6.50 3.97 -15.12
N PRO A 229 -6.61 4.50 -16.34
CA PRO A 229 -5.96 5.76 -16.71
C PRO A 229 -6.39 6.88 -15.76
N LEU A 230 -5.54 7.88 -15.64
CA LEU A 230 -5.88 9.09 -14.90
C LEU A 230 -7.06 9.78 -15.62
N PRO A 231 -8.13 10.19 -14.91
CA PRO A 231 -9.20 10.98 -15.51
C PRO A 231 -8.63 12.20 -16.25
N LEU A 232 -9.19 12.55 -17.40
CA LEU A 232 -8.74 13.70 -18.20
C LEU A 232 -8.68 14.98 -17.37
N ALA A 233 -9.62 15.16 -16.43
CA ALA A 233 -9.64 16.28 -15.51
C ALA A 233 -8.40 16.39 -14.59
N LEU A 234 -7.71 15.27 -14.34
CA LEU A 234 -6.51 15.20 -13.52
C LEU A 234 -5.23 15.06 -14.35
N ASN A 235 -5.34 14.85 -15.65
CA ASN A 235 -4.20 14.67 -16.52
C ASN A 235 -3.54 16.03 -16.85
N PRO A 236 -2.30 16.30 -16.40
CA PRO A 236 -1.63 17.56 -16.69
C PRO A 236 -1.23 17.68 -18.16
N ASN A 237 -1.31 16.60 -18.93
CA ASN A 237 -0.99 16.58 -20.36
C ASN A 237 -2.02 15.71 -21.11
N PRO A 238 -3.24 16.22 -21.35
CA PRO A 238 -4.32 15.47 -21.99
C PRO A 238 -4.03 15.08 -23.45
N GLU A 239 -3.06 15.74 -24.10
CA GLU A 239 -2.65 15.45 -25.49
C GLU A 239 -1.59 14.34 -25.58
N ALA A 240 -1.02 13.91 -24.46
CA ALA A 240 -0.12 12.77 -24.47
C ALA A 240 -0.92 11.50 -24.82
N PRO A 241 -0.58 10.78 -25.92
CA PRO A 241 -1.31 9.57 -26.28
C PRO A 241 -1.31 8.62 -25.11
N ALA A 242 -2.50 8.08 -24.78
CA ALA A 242 -2.60 6.96 -23.86
C ALA A 242 -1.60 5.92 -24.39
N SER A 243 -0.64 5.52 -23.56
CA SER A 243 0.40 4.56 -23.92
C SER A 243 -0.29 3.28 -24.40
N GLU A 244 -0.27 3.05 -25.72
CA GLU A 244 -0.66 1.80 -26.36
C GLU A 244 0.20 0.64 -25.85
#